data_98dada15b4fa793ac31cd23419a6b4ae
#
_entry.id   98dada15b4fa793ac31cd23419a6b4ae
#
_cell.length_a   1.000
_cell.length_b   1.000
_cell.length_c   1.000
_cell.angle_alpha   90.00
_cell.angle_beta   90.00
_cell.angle_gamma   90.00
#
_symmetry.space_group_name_H-M   'P 1'
#
loop_
_entity.id
_entity.type
_entity.pdbx_description
1 polymer ?
#
loop_
_entity_poly.entity_id
_entity_poly.type
_entity_poly.pdbx_seq_one_letter_code
_entity_poly.pdbx_strand_id
1 'polypeptide(L)'
;MANEPTLKELLETMIRALVDLPEEVKISEVRGEQTTVFELLVAKEDLGKVIGKQGKTAKALRTILTGASTKLRKRSVLEIIE
;
A
#
# COMPACT_ATOMS: atom_id res chain seq x y z
N MET A 1 21.66 8.99 12.73
CA MET A 1 20.30 8.74 13.17
C MET A 1 19.55 7.98 12.10
N ALA A 2 18.97 6.86 12.45
CA ALA A 2 18.23 6.07 11.47
C ALA A 2 16.90 6.73 11.18
N ASN A 3 16.57 6.87 9.92
CA ASN A 3 15.26 7.34 9.49
C ASN A 3 14.33 6.14 9.37
N GLU A 4 13.23 6.18 10.09
CA GLU A 4 12.22 5.14 9.94
C GLU A 4 11.45 5.40 8.64
N PRO A 5 11.19 4.36 7.83
CA PRO A 5 10.39 4.55 6.65
C PRO A 5 8.95 4.90 7.05
N THR A 6 8.31 5.72 6.24
CA THR A 6 6.89 6.02 6.43
C THR A 6 6.06 4.83 5.94
N LEU A 7 4.79 4.78 6.33
CA LEU A 7 3.88 3.77 5.82
C LEU A 7 3.75 3.84 4.31
N LYS A 8 3.75 5.04 3.76
CA LYS A 8 3.70 5.24 2.31
C LYS A 8 4.92 4.64 1.63
N GLU A 9 6.12 4.90 2.17
CA GLU A 9 7.36 4.34 1.63
C GLU A 9 7.37 2.81 1.70
N LEU A 10 6.86 2.24 2.79
CA LEU A 10 6.75 0.80 2.93
C LEU A 10 5.85 0.21 1.84
N LEU A 11 4.69 0.81 1.64
CA LEU A 11 3.77 0.38 0.59
C LEU A 11 4.39 0.51 -0.80
N GLU A 12 5.03 1.64 -1.07
CA GLU A 12 5.69 1.85 -2.36
C GLU A 12 6.74 0.78 -2.63
N THR A 13 7.55 0.46 -1.65
CA THR A 13 8.60 -0.54 -1.79
C THR A 13 8.01 -1.91 -2.10
N MET A 14 6.99 -2.32 -1.35
CA MET A 14 6.35 -3.61 -1.56
C MET A 14 5.69 -3.70 -2.93
N ILE A 15 4.96 -2.66 -3.31
CA ILE A 15 4.19 -2.68 -4.55
C ILE A 15 5.11 -2.61 -5.76
N ARG A 16 6.15 -1.80 -5.73
CA ARG A 16 7.13 -1.75 -6.82
C ARG A 16 7.82 -3.08 -7.02
N ALA A 17 7.99 -3.86 -5.95
CA ALA A 17 8.59 -5.18 -6.06
C ALA A 17 7.67 -6.20 -6.73
N LEU A 18 6.36 -5.94 -6.75
CA LEU A 18 5.38 -6.87 -7.30
C LEU A 18 5.04 -6.62 -8.76
N VAL A 19 5.21 -5.40 -9.24
CA VAL A 19 4.71 -4.97 -10.54
C VAL A 19 5.82 -4.96 -11.60
N ASP A 20 5.41 -5.00 -12.87
CA ASP A 20 6.34 -4.92 -13.99
C ASP A 20 6.64 -3.48 -14.40
N LEU A 21 5.72 -2.56 -14.09
CA LEU A 21 5.84 -1.15 -14.43
C LEU A 21 5.89 -0.31 -13.14
N PRO A 22 7.01 -0.37 -12.39
CA PRO A 22 7.09 0.36 -11.11
C PRO A 22 7.00 1.87 -11.26
N GLU A 23 7.35 2.41 -12.41
CA GLU A 23 7.23 3.84 -12.68
C GLU A 23 5.78 4.33 -12.75
N GLU A 24 4.83 3.40 -12.91
CA GLU A 24 3.41 3.74 -12.93
C GLU A 24 2.75 3.66 -11.56
N VAL A 25 3.48 3.27 -10.55
CA VAL A 25 2.94 3.17 -9.19
C VAL A 25 2.79 4.56 -8.60
N LYS A 26 1.58 4.89 -8.15
CA LYS A 26 1.28 6.13 -7.45
C LYS A 26 0.47 5.82 -6.21
N ILE A 27 0.88 6.38 -5.09
CA ILE A 27 0.15 6.22 -3.84
C ILE A 27 -0.19 7.60 -3.31
N SER A 28 -1.48 7.83 -3.11
CA SER A 28 -1.99 9.06 -2.51
C SER A 28 -2.36 8.78 -1.06
N GLU A 29 -2.03 9.70 -0.20
CA GLU A 29 -2.31 9.57 1.22
C GLU A 29 -3.34 10.61 1.63
N VAL A 30 -4.52 10.16 2.04
CA VAL A 30 -5.59 11.03 2.51
C VAL A 30 -5.69 10.87 4.02
N ARG A 31 -5.32 11.90 4.76
CA ARG A 31 -5.28 11.86 6.21
C ARG A 31 -6.58 12.38 6.80
N GLY A 32 -7.26 11.53 7.58
CA GLY A 32 -8.36 11.95 8.42
C GLY A 32 -7.86 12.16 9.85
N GLU A 33 -8.76 12.42 10.77
CA GLU A 33 -8.39 12.63 12.17
C GLU A 33 -7.77 11.40 12.81
N GLN A 34 -8.33 10.23 12.54
CA GLN A 34 -7.86 8.97 13.15
C GLN A 34 -7.48 7.92 12.13
N THR A 35 -7.87 8.11 10.89
CA THR A 35 -7.66 7.12 9.85
C THR A 35 -6.98 7.76 8.64
N THR A 36 -5.99 7.08 8.11
CA THR A 36 -5.34 7.48 6.87
C THR A 36 -5.74 6.48 5.79
N VAL A 37 -6.17 6.97 4.64
CA VAL A 37 -6.49 6.14 3.49
C VAL A 37 -5.36 6.27 2.49
N PHE A 38 -4.77 5.13 2.10
CA PHE A 38 -3.79 5.08 1.03
C PHE A 38 -4.49 4.59 -0.24
N GLU A 39 -4.50 5.43 -1.24
CA GLU A 39 -5.08 5.09 -2.54
C GLU A 39 -3.97 4.69 -3.48
N LEU A 40 -4.04 3.47 -3.99
CA LEU A 40 -3.01 2.91 -4.85
C LEU A 40 -3.47 2.88 -6.29
N LEU A 41 -2.65 3.44 -7.16
CA LEU A 41 -2.84 3.37 -8.60
C LEU A 41 -1.62 2.69 -9.21
N VAL A 42 -1.85 1.70 -10.05
CA VAL A 42 -0.80 0.99 -10.79
C VAL A 42 -1.19 0.91 -12.27
N ALA A 43 -0.26 0.48 -13.10
CA ALA A 43 -0.58 0.23 -14.50
C ALA A 43 -1.69 -0.83 -14.57
N LYS A 44 -2.60 -0.66 -15.53
CA LYS A 44 -3.75 -1.55 -15.69
C LYS A 44 -3.32 -3.02 -15.79
N GLU A 45 -2.25 -3.29 -16.52
CA GLU A 45 -1.74 -4.65 -16.72
C GLU A 45 -1.12 -5.23 -15.43
N ASP A 46 -0.80 -4.39 -14.46
CA ASP A 46 -0.23 -4.84 -13.18
C ASP A 46 -1.27 -5.02 -12.07
N LEU A 47 -2.49 -4.58 -12.32
CA LEU A 47 -3.54 -4.62 -11.29
C LEU A 47 -3.74 -6.03 -10.73
N GLY A 48 -3.74 -7.04 -11.58
CA GLY A 48 -3.89 -8.42 -11.16
C GLY A 48 -2.75 -8.90 -10.25
N LYS A 49 -1.55 -8.34 -10.43
CA LYS A 49 -0.39 -8.70 -9.59
C LYS A 49 -0.52 -8.15 -8.18
N VAL A 50 -1.15 -6.99 -8.04
CA VAL A 50 -1.35 -6.34 -6.74
C VAL A 50 -2.53 -6.98 -6.00
N ILE A 51 -3.56 -7.36 -6.72
CA ILE A 51 -4.71 -8.03 -6.12
C ILE A 51 -4.36 -9.47 -5.77
N GLY A 52 -3.73 -10.16 -6.71
CA GLY A 52 -3.33 -11.55 -6.55
C GLY A 52 -4.48 -12.52 -6.73
N LYS A 53 -4.14 -13.80 -6.80
CA LYS A 53 -5.12 -14.86 -6.97
C LYS A 53 -6.06 -14.88 -5.77
N GLN A 54 -7.36 -14.77 -6.03
CA GLN A 54 -8.39 -14.75 -4.98
C GLN A 54 -8.19 -13.60 -3.98
N GLY A 55 -7.54 -12.52 -4.41
CA GLY A 55 -7.31 -11.36 -3.56
C GLY A 55 -6.24 -11.54 -2.49
N LYS A 56 -5.46 -12.61 -2.57
CA LYS A 56 -4.49 -12.94 -1.50
C LYS A 56 -3.39 -11.92 -1.33
N THR A 57 -2.88 -11.37 -2.42
CA THR A 57 -1.80 -10.38 -2.35
C THR A 57 -2.31 -9.09 -1.70
N ALA A 58 -3.47 -8.60 -2.14
CA ALA A 58 -4.08 -7.42 -1.56
C ALA A 58 -4.35 -7.62 -0.06
N LYS A 59 -4.84 -8.80 0.31
CA LYS A 59 -5.08 -9.12 1.71
C LYS A 59 -3.79 -9.10 2.53
N ALA A 60 -2.72 -9.66 1.98
CA ALA A 60 -1.41 -9.67 2.63
C ALA A 60 -0.88 -8.25 2.82
N LEU A 61 -1.00 -7.41 1.80
CA LEU A 61 -0.58 -6.00 1.87
C LEU A 61 -1.35 -5.29 2.98
N ARG A 62 -2.65 -5.51 3.07
CA ARG A 62 -3.50 -4.90 4.11
C ARG A 62 -3.12 -5.39 5.51
N THR A 63 -2.77 -6.66 5.64
CA THR A 63 -2.34 -7.23 6.92
C THR A 63 -1.03 -6.59 7.39
N ILE A 64 -0.06 -6.45 6.50
CA ILE A 64 1.22 -5.82 6.83
C ILE A 64 1.01 -4.35 7.18
N LEU A 65 0.20 -3.64 6.40
CA LEU A 65 -0.11 -2.24 6.65
C LEU A 65 -0.76 -2.06 8.02
N THR A 66 -1.71 -2.91 8.36
CA THR A 66 -2.38 -2.87 9.66
C THR A 66 -1.38 -3.07 10.80
N GLY A 67 -0.49 -4.05 10.67
CA GLY A 67 0.53 -4.29 11.69
C GLY A 67 1.45 -3.09 11.88
N ALA A 68 1.92 -2.51 10.78
CA ALA A 68 2.80 -1.33 10.85
C ALA A 68 2.07 -0.12 11.42
N SER A 69 0.79 0.06 11.07
CA SER A 69 -0.03 1.15 11.59
C SER A 69 -0.26 1.04 13.08
N THR A 70 -0.49 -0.18 13.56
CA THR A 70 -0.69 -0.45 14.99
C THR A 70 0.54 -0.03 15.79
N LYS A 71 1.74 -0.32 15.28
CA LYS A 71 2.98 0.11 15.92
C LYS A 71 3.00 1.63 16.10
N LEU A 72 2.47 2.37 15.14
CA LEU A 72 2.44 3.82 15.16
C LEU A 72 1.18 4.38 15.83
N ARG A 73 0.33 3.52 16.38
CA ARG A 73 -0.94 3.90 17.00
C ARG A 73 -1.84 4.66 16.04
N LYS A 74 -1.84 4.21 14.78
CA LYS A 74 -2.66 4.81 13.72
C LYS A 74 -3.56 3.74 13.11
N ARG A 75 -4.58 4.18 12.40
CA ARG A 75 -5.43 3.30 11.61
C ARG A 75 -5.22 3.64 10.15
N SER A 76 -5.00 2.64 9.33
CA SER A 76 -4.75 2.83 7.90
C SER A 76 -5.60 1.90 7.07
N VAL A 77 -6.02 2.38 5.94
CA VAL A 77 -6.82 1.63 4.97
C VAL A 77 -6.10 1.71 3.62
N LEU A 78 -6.06 0.60 2.91
CA LEU A 78 -5.52 0.56 1.55
C LEU A 78 -6.65 0.36 0.56
N GLU A 79 -6.82 1.32 -0.34
CA GLU A 79 -7.75 1.22 -1.45
C GLU A 79 -6.96 1.04 -2.74
N ILE A 80 -7.30 0.00 -3.49
CA ILE A 80 -6.70 -0.25 -4.80
C ILE A 80 -7.67 0.28 -5.84
N ILE A 81 -7.21 1.28 -6.59
CA ILE A 81 -8.03 1.92 -7.61
C ILE A 81 -8.06 1.03 -8.85
N GLU A 82 -9.26 0.70 -9.31
CA GLU A 82 -9.44 -0.15 -10.49
C GLU A 82 -9.96 0.62 -11.73
#